data_6bf0a79aeb5293803183f5c172d09126
#
_entry.id   6bf0a79aeb5293803183f5c172d09126
#
_cell.length_a   1.000
_cell.length_b   1.000
_cell.length_c   1.000
_cell.angle_alpha   90.00
_cell.angle_beta   90.00
_cell.angle_gamma   90.00
#
_symmetry.space_group_name_H-M   'P 1'
#
loop_
_entity.id
_entity.type
_entity.pdbx_description
1 polymer ?
#
loop_
_entity_poly.entity_id
_entity_poly.type
_entity_poly.pdbx_seq_one_letter_code
_entity_poly.pdbx_strand_id
1 'polypeptide(L)'
;MTEELVTLETAKLLKEKGFNERKYLIDVSTLNHCYKYLSVPPQSVAQKWLRETKNIHICVYNCACGYGYEISKADNGTHITSSVYEGPNDGGKWDVYEDALEAGLQEALKLI
;
A
#
# COMPACT_ATOMS: atom_id res chain seq x y z
N MET A 1 7.06 -7.69 -17.68
CA MET A 1 5.88 -7.49 -16.82
C MET A 1 5.87 -6.08 -16.26
N THR A 2 4.77 -5.38 -16.42
CA THR A 2 4.63 -4.01 -15.92
C THR A 2 4.18 -4.04 -14.46
N GLU A 3 4.90 -3.36 -13.58
CA GLU A 3 4.51 -3.26 -12.19
C GLU A 3 3.35 -2.28 -12.03
N GLU A 4 2.42 -2.62 -11.14
CA GLU A 4 1.30 -1.76 -10.81
C GLU A 4 1.78 -0.57 -9.98
N LEU A 5 1.36 0.62 -10.37
CA LEU A 5 1.65 1.83 -9.60
C LEU A 5 0.64 1.98 -8.46
N VAL A 6 1.05 2.67 -7.39
CA VAL A 6 0.10 3.04 -6.34
C VAL A 6 -0.90 4.05 -6.92
N THR A 7 -2.08 4.16 -6.28
CA THR A 7 -3.06 5.18 -6.65
C THR A 7 -2.59 6.56 -6.20
N LEU A 8 -3.20 7.61 -6.74
CA LEU A 8 -2.89 8.98 -6.31
C LEU A 8 -3.19 9.18 -4.83
N GLU A 9 -4.25 8.57 -4.32
CA GLU A 9 -4.59 8.64 -2.90
C GLU A 9 -3.46 8.06 -2.04
N THR A 10 -2.97 6.88 -2.41
CA THR A 10 -1.85 6.24 -1.71
C THR A 10 -0.58 7.07 -1.84
N ALA A 11 -0.34 7.66 -3.01
CA ALA A 11 0.83 8.52 -3.22
C ALA A 11 0.81 9.74 -2.30
N LYS A 12 -0.35 10.33 -2.08
CA LYS A 12 -0.51 11.45 -1.14
C LYS A 12 -0.19 11.02 0.30
N LEU A 13 -0.70 9.85 0.70
CA LEU A 13 -0.40 9.30 2.02
C LEU A 13 1.09 9.04 2.19
N LEU A 14 1.75 8.49 1.18
CA LEU A 14 3.20 8.27 1.19
C LEU A 14 3.96 9.58 1.39
N LYS A 15 3.56 10.63 0.66
CA LYS A 15 4.19 11.94 0.79
C LYS A 15 4.06 12.47 2.21
N GLU A 16 2.88 12.34 2.80
CA GLU A 16 2.63 12.79 4.18
C GLU A 16 3.51 12.06 5.20
N LYS A 17 3.92 10.83 4.90
CA LYS A 17 4.74 10.01 5.79
C LYS A 17 6.24 10.07 5.48
N GLY A 18 6.64 10.89 4.52
CA GLY A 18 8.05 11.14 4.24
C GLY A 18 8.61 10.51 2.99
N PHE A 19 7.80 9.84 2.20
CA PHE A 19 8.26 9.28 0.92
C PHE A 19 8.40 10.42 -0.10
N ASN A 20 9.60 10.63 -0.62
CA ASN A 20 9.85 11.73 -1.57
C ASN A 20 10.83 11.36 -2.68
N GLU A 21 10.79 10.13 -3.15
CA GLU A 21 11.66 9.67 -4.24
C GLU A 21 11.35 10.43 -5.53
N ARG A 22 12.31 11.21 -6.01
CA ARG A 22 12.16 12.03 -7.23
C ARG A 22 12.02 11.20 -8.49
N LYS A 23 12.55 9.99 -8.48
CA LYS A 23 12.51 9.06 -9.59
C LYS A 23 11.09 8.79 -10.08
N TYR A 24 10.10 8.89 -9.20
CA TYR A 24 8.71 8.56 -9.50
C TYR A 24 7.81 9.79 -9.61
N LEU A 25 8.38 10.99 -9.65
CA LEU A 25 7.60 12.23 -9.75
C LEU A 25 6.87 12.32 -11.09
N ILE A 26 5.58 12.63 -11.03
CA ILE A 26 4.77 12.94 -12.20
C ILE A 26 4.02 14.24 -11.97
N ASP A 27 3.63 14.89 -13.05
CA ASP A 27 2.82 16.10 -12.98
C ASP A 27 1.35 15.71 -12.79
N VAL A 28 0.78 16.09 -11.66
CA VAL A 28 -0.60 15.78 -11.31
C VAL A 28 -1.48 17.04 -11.23
N SER A 29 -1.01 18.15 -11.79
CA SER A 29 -1.70 19.44 -11.68
C SER A 29 -3.13 19.42 -12.24
N THR A 30 -3.40 18.58 -13.24
CA THR A 30 -4.74 18.44 -13.81
C THR A 30 -5.64 17.48 -13.02
N LEU A 31 -5.06 16.68 -12.12
CA LEU A 31 -5.76 15.65 -11.36
C LEU A 31 -5.91 16.00 -9.89
N ASN A 32 -5.22 17.04 -9.44
CA ASN A 32 -5.08 17.32 -8.02
C ASN A 32 -4.83 18.80 -7.80
N HIS A 33 -5.59 19.41 -6.92
CA HIS A 33 -5.47 20.85 -6.60
C HIS A 33 -4.42 21.13 -5.53
N CYS A 34 -3.93 20.12 -4.83
CA CYS A 34 -2.99 20.29 -3.73
C CYS A 34 -1.53 20.26 -4.14
N TYR A 35 -1.21 19.51 -5.20
CA TYR A 35 0.18 19.30 -5.63
C TYR A 35 0.29 19.45 -7.14
N LYS A 36 1.40 20.06 -7.59
CA LYS A 36 1.74 20.06 -9.01
C LYS A 36 2.45 18.76 -9.39
N TYR A 37 3.35 18.30 -8.54
CA TYR A 37 4.08 17.05 -8.73
C TYR A 37 3.87 16.14 -7.54
N LEU A 38 3.79 14.84 -7.82
CA LEU A 38 3.61 13.84 -6.80
C LEU A 38 4.41 12.60 -7.18
N SER A 39 5.10 12.01 -6.20
CA SER A 39 5.81 10.75 -6.41
C SER A 39 4.82 9.60 -6.40
N VAL A 40 4.74 8.87 -7.51
CA VAL A 40 3.80 7.74 -7.68
C VAL A 40 4.61 6.49 -8.01
N PRO A 41 5.13 5.80 -6.97
CA PRO A 41 5.96 4.62 -7.19
C PRO A 41 5.15 3.39 -7.53
N PRO A 42 5.82 2.34 -8.04
CA PRO A 42 5.20 1.01 -8.07
C PRO A 42 4.85 0.53 -6.65
N GLN A 43 3.82 -0.30 -6.54
CA GLN A 43 3.40 -0.86 -5.26
C GLN A 43 4.54 -1.58 -4.53
N SER A 44 5.38 -2.31 -5.26
CA SER A 44 6.51 -3.03 -4.67
C SER A 44 7.52 -2.10 -4.02
N VAL A 45 7.73 -0.92 -4.59
CA VAL A 45 8.63 0.10 -4.03
C VAL A 45 8.05 0.67 -2.74
N ALA A 46 6.76 0.99 -2.73
CA ALA A 46 6.09 1.48 -1.52
C ALA A 46 6.11 0.43 -0.41
N GLN A 47 5.87 -0.83 -0.76
CA GLN A 47 5.91 -1.96 0.17
C GLN A 47 7.30 -2.11 0.80
N LYS A 48 8.34 -2.04 -0.02
CA LYS A 48 9.74 -2.11 0.44
C LYS A 48 10.10 -0.93 1.34
N TRP A 49 9.68 0.27 0.97
CA TRP A 49 9.94 1.47 1.77
C TRP A 49 9.33 1.35 3.16
N LEU A 50 8.10 0.87 3.27
CA LEU A 50 7.46 0.64 4.56
C LEU A 50 8.21 -0.39 5.40
N ARG A 51 8.68 -1.47 4.77
CA ARG A 51 9.46 -2.51 5.44
C ARG A 51 10.78 -1.96 6.02
N GLU A 52 11.47 -1.16 5.22
CA GLU A 52 12.81 -0.71 5.56
C GLU A 52 12.85 0.53 6.46
N THR A 53 11.85 1.40 6.36
CA THR A 53 11.86 2.67 7.08
C THR A 53 10.86 2.74 8.23
N LYS A 54 9.78 1.98 8.17
CA LYS A 54 8.70 2.04 9.15
C LYS A 54 8.48 0.72 9.88
N ASN A 55 9.28 -0.29 9.55
CA ASN A 55 9.18 -1.62 10.17
C ASN A 55 7.80 -2.26 9.98
N ILE A 56 7.18 -2.02 8.82
CA ILE A 56 5.87 -2.55 8.49
C ILE A 56 5.95 -3.44 7.26
N HIS A 57 5.47 -4.68 7.39
CA HIS A 57 5.42 -5.64 6.30
C HIS A 57 3.98 -5.91 5.93
N ILE A 58 3.67 -5.81 4.63
CA ILE A 58 2.35 -6.11 4.09
C ILE A 58 2.47 -7.40 3.30
N CYS A 59 1.67 -8.38 3.67
CA CYS A 59 1.58 -9.67 2.97
C CYS A 59 0.19 -9.81 2.36
N VAL A 60 0.13 -10.07 1.06
CA VAL A 60 -1.12 -10.39 0.39
C VAL A 60 -1.28 -11.91 0.38
N TYR A 61 -2.39 -12.40 0.89
CA TYR A 61 -2.68 -13.83 0.89
C TYR A 61 -3.84 -14.14 -0.04
N ASN A 62 -3.90 -15.39 -0.46
CA ASN A 62 -4.93 -15.90 -1.35
C ASN A 62 -5.79 -16.90 -0.60
N CYS A 63 -7.10 -16.74 -0.67
CA CYS A 63 -8.04 -17.71 -0.12
C CYS A 63 -9.09 -18.06 -1.17
N ALA A 64 -9.98 -19.00 -0.84
CA ALA A 64 -10.99 -19.46 -1.79
C ALA A 64 -11.92 -18.34 -2.27
N CYS A 65 -12.06 -17.29 -1.48
CA CYS A 65 -12.96 -16.18 -1.76
C CYS A 65 -12.29 -14.99 -2.45
N GLY A 66 -10.94 -15.00 -2.57
CA GLY A 66 -10.18 -13.92 -3.17
C GLY A 66 -8.90 -13.61 -2.43
N TYR A 67 -8.38 -12.40 -2.62
CA TYR A 67 -7.16 -11.93 -1.96
C TYR A 67 -7.48 -11.07 -0.76
N GLY A 68 -6.64 -11.15 0.26
CA GLY A 68 -6.69 -10.29 1.42
C GLY A 68 -5.27 -9.85 1.79
N TYR A 69 -5.14 -9.03 2.84
CA TYR A 69 -3.83 -8.59 3.30
C TYR A 69 -3.67 -8.80 4.79
N GLU A 70 -2.41 -8.93 5.21
CA GLU A 70 -1.99 -8.96 6.60
C GLU A 70 -0.86 -7.98 6.80
N ILE A 71 -0.90 -7.22 7.89
CA ILE A 71 0.13 -6.25 8.24
C ILE A 71 0.80 -6.72 9.54
N SER A 72 2.13 -6.78 9.50
CA SER A 72 2.93 -7.22 10.63
C SER A 72 4.18 -6.36 10.76
N LYS A 73 4.88 -6.51 11.88
CA LYS A 73 6.20 -5.88 12.06
C LYS A 73 7.22 -6.61 11.21
N ALA A 74 7.99 -5.87 10.43
CA ALA A 74 8.94 -6.45 9.49
C ALA A 74 10.09 -7.18 10.18
N ASP A 75 10.51 -6.71 11.36
CA ASP A 75 11.67 -7.27 12.06
C ASP A 75 11.39 -8.59 12.77
N ASN A 76 10.16 -8.81 13.25
CA ASN A 76 9.87 -10.02 14.04
C ASN A 76 8.56 -10.71 13.69
N GLY A 77 7.82 -10.22 12.68
CA GLY A 77 6.59 -10.84 12.25
C GLY A 77 5.40 -10.67 13.18
N THR A 78 5.51 -9.82 14.20
CA THR A 78 4.39 -9.59 15.11
C THR A 78 3.19 -9.04 14.36
N HIS A 79 2.06 -9.72 14.47
CA HIS A 79 0.82 -9.34 13.81
C HIS A 79 0.33 -7.97 14.30
N ILE A 80 -0.07 -7.10 13.36
CA ILE A 80 -0.66 -5.81 13.68
C ILE A 80 -2.15 -5.82 13.35
N THR A 81 -2.50 -6.09 12.09
CA THR A 81 -3.89 -6.17 11.65
C THR A 81 -3.98 -6.96 10.35
N SER A 82 -5.19 -7.22 9.91
CA SER A 82 -5.43 -7.97 8.68
C SER A 82 -6.83 -7.66 8.16
N SER A 83 -7.04 -7.85 6.86
CA SER A 83 -8.35 -7.67 6.23
C SER A 83 -9.39 -8.66 6.75
N VAL A 84 -8.97 -9.71 7.46
CA VAL A 84 -9.89 -10.66 8.06
C VAL A 84 -10.85 -9.99 9.05
N TYR A 85 -10.43 -8.88 9.65
CA TYR A 85 -11.26 -8.12 10.59
C TYR A 85 -12.24 -7.17 9.91
N GLU A 86 -12.20 -7.06 8.59
CA GLU A 86 -12.98 -6.06 7.85
C GLU A 86 -14.25 -6.64 7.22
N GLY A 87 -14.51 -7.93 7.38
CA GLY A 87 -15.72 -8.48 6.80
C GLY A 87 -15.68 -9.99 6.60
N PRO A 88 -16.62 -10.50 5.82
CA PRO A 88 -16.76 -11.94 5.59
C PRO A 88 -15.65 -12.50 4.70
N ASN A 89 -15.74 -13.80 4.42
CA ASN A 89 -14.86 -14.51 3.49
C ASN A 89 -13.39 -14.51 3.92
N ASP A 90 -13.13 -14.55 5.22
CA ASP A 90 -11.78 -14.59 5.79
C ASP A 90 -10.90 -13.43 5.26
N GLY A 91 -11.53 -12.28 4.99
CA GLY A 91 -10.82 -11.10 4.47
C GLY A 91 -10.50 -11.15 3.00
N GLY A 92 -10.93 -12.16 2.27
CA GLY A 92 -10.71 -12.29 0.83
C GLY A 92 -11.69 -11.43 0.03
N LYS A 93 -11.53 -10.13 0.12
CA LYS A 93 -12.43 -9.12 -0.41
C LYS A 93 -12.15 -8.72 -1.84
N TRP A 94 -10.95 -8.97 -2.31
CA TRP A 94 -10.49 -8.45 -3.61
C TRP A 94 -10.24 -9.59 -4.59
N ASP A 95 -10.68 -9.38 -5.84
CA ASP A 95 -10.49 -10.37 -6.90
C ASP A 95 -9.10 -10.31 -7.51
N VAL A 96 -8.40 -9.19 -7.32
CA VAL A 96 -7.10 -8.92 -7.92
C VAL A 96 -6.07 -8.70 -6.81
N TYR A 97 -4.90 -9.33 -6.96
CA TYR A 97 -3.79 -9.22 -6.00
C TYR A 97 -3.42 -7.75 -5.73
N GLU A 98 -3.29 -6.96 -6.78
CA GLU A 98 -2.85 -5.56 -6.70
C GLU A 98 -3.87 -4.69 -5.96
N ASP A 99 -5.15 -5.01 -6.05
CA ASP A 99 -6.19 -4.28 -5.31
C ASP A 99 -6.09 -4.56 -3.81
N ALA A 100 -5.81 -5.80 -3.43
CA ALA A 100 -5.59 -6.16 -2.02
C ALA A 100 -4.33 -5.49 -1.48
N LEU A 101 -3.26 -5.46 -2.27
CA LEU A 101 -2.02 -4.80 -1.87
C LEU A 101 -2.23 -3.30 -1.71
N GLU A 102 -2.97 -2.67 -2.62
CA GLU A 102 -3.28 -1.24 -2.53
C GLU A 102 -4.02 -0.92 -1.23
N ALA A 103 -5.03 -1.72 -0.89
CA ALA A 103 -5.78 -1.56 0.35
C ALA A 103 -4.88 -1.74 1.58
N GLY A 104 -3.99 -2.71 1.54
CA GLY A 104 -3.01 -2.94 2.60
C GLY A 104 -2.03 -1.78 2.76
N LEU A 105 -1.56 -1.22 1.65
CA LEU A 105 -0.69 -0.05 1.66
C LEU A 105 -1.38 1.15 2.32
N GLN A 106 -2.62 1.41 1.95
CA GLN A 106 -3.39 2.52 2.52
C GLN A 106 -3.60 2.33 4.02
N GLU A 107 -3.96 1.13 4.44
CA GLU A 107 -4.15 0.82 5.87
C GLU A 107 -2.84 0.98 6.64
N ALA A 108 -1.75 0.46 6.12
CA ALA A 108 -0.43 0.58 6.75
C ALA A 108 -0.02 2.05 6.93
N LEU A 109 -0.27 2.87 5.91
CA LEU A 109 0.08 4.29 5.96
C LEU A 109 -0.76 5.06 6.98
N LYS A 110 -1.98 4.60 7.25
CA LYS A 110 -2.83 5.20 8.29
C LYS A 110 -2.38 4.81 9.69
N LEU A 111 -1.65 3.72 9.83
CA LEU A 111 -1.19 3.23 11.14
C LEU A 111 0.08 3.92 11.64
N ILE A 112 0.78 4.63 10.79
CA ILE A 112 2.05 5.27 11.15
C ILE A 112 1.98 6.77 11.29
#